data_40afaf3cf9a7382ef04a408747841e29
#
_entry.id   40afaf3cf9a7382ef04a408747841e29
#
_cell.length_a   1.000
_cell.length_b   1.000
_cell.length_c   1.000
_cell.angle_alpha   90.00
_cell.angle_beta   90.00
_cell.angle_gamma   90.00
#
_symmetry.space_group_name_H-M   'P 1'
#
loop_
_entity.id
_entity.type
_entity.pdbx_description
1 polymer ?
#
loop_
_entity_poly.entity_id
_entity_poly.type
_entity_poly.pdbx_seq_one_letter_code
_entity_poly.pdbx_strand_id
1 'polypeptide(L)'
;MDAAILFEPDGYRLDGAKLMGRQAAGNGFLRAAVAAHAGRPIWGFSPYNNASNAFAQTVREFDPNGRTEWIARDDLKTMAERGVLFRPDAVLSPLADLRLRAGAGRYSLCGLTHTLSGPPMATFSAYPVAALAPWDALICTSRAALKVLEAAL
;
A
#
# COMPACT_ATOMS: atom_id res chain seq x y z
N MET A 1 -9.73 12.89 -1.20
CA MET A 1 -8.95 12.02 -2.11
C MET A 1 -9.17 10.60 -1.63
N ASP A 2 -9.60 9.71 -2.50
CA ASP A 2 -10.01 8.35 -2.11
C ASP A 2 -8.96 7.35 -2.60
N ALA A 3 -7.78 7.38 -1.96
CA ALA A 3 -6.69 6.48 -2.30
C ALA A 3 -7.12 5.02 -2.21
N ALA A 4 -6.65 4.19 -3.15
CA ALA A 4 -6.74 2.75 -3.03
C ALA A 4 -5.65 2.22 -2.09
N ILE A 5 -5.96 1.19 -1.33
CA ILE A 5 -5.04 0.52 -0.40
C ILE A 5 -4.68 -0.84 -0.99
N LEU A 6 -3.40 -1.10 -1.17
CA LEU A 6 -2.94 -2.45 -1.47
C LEU A 6 -3.22 -3.33 -0.26
N PHE A 7 -4.08 -4.31 -0.43
CA PHE A 7 -4.46 -5.21 0.64
C PHE A 7 -4.06 -6.65 0.35
N GLU A 8 -3.14 -7.13 1.15
CA GLU A 8 -2.76 -8.54 1.24
C GLU A 8 -3.01 -8.99 2.68
N PRO A 9 -3.91 -9.94 2.94
CA PRO A 9 -4.37 -10.25 4.31
C PRO A 9 -3.25 -10.46 5.32
N ASP A 10 -2.17 -11.15 4.93
CA ASP A 10 -1.01 -11.37 5.80
C ASP A 10 -0.32 -10.08 6.28
N GLY A 11 -0.42 -8.99 5.52
CA GLY A 11 0.16 -7.69 5.89
C GLY A 11 -0.65 -6.91 6.93
N TYR A 12 -1.84 -7.37 7.28
CA TYR A 12 -2.78 -6.63 8.14
C TYR A 12 -3.26 -7.43 9.36
N ARG A 13 -3.00 -8.73 9.41
CA ARG A 13 -3.46 -9.62 10.49
C ARG A 13 -2.53 -9.56 11.69
N LEU A 14 -3.10 -9.50 12.90
CA LEU A 14 -2.37 -9.49 14.18
C LEU A 14 -2.45 -10.83 14.93
N ASP A 15 -3.18 -11.81 14.41
CA ASP A 15 -3.45 -13.12 15.03
C ASP A 15 -2.44 -14.22 14.65
N GLY A 16 -1.40 -13.88 13.89
CA GLY A 16 -0.35 -14.81 13.50
C GLY A 16 0.55 -15.24 14.66
N ALA A 17 1.07 -16.47 14.61
CA ALA A 17 2.00 -17.01 15.61
C ALA A 17 3.29 -16.18 15.76
N LYS A 18 3.66 -15.41 14.75
CA LYS A 18 4.80 -14.48 14.77
C LYS A 18 4.34 -13.13 14.22
N LEU A 19 4.05 -12.21 15.12
CA LEU A 19 3.75 -10.84 14.77
C LEU A 19 5.03 -10.09 14.36
N MET A 20 5.01 -9.49 13.18
CA MET A 20 6.09 -8.64 12.68
C MET A 20 5.66 -7.18 12.59
N GLY A 21 6.63 -6.25 12.64
CA GLY A 21 6.36 -4.81 12.58
C GLY A 21 5.53 -4.37 11.36
N ARG A 22 5.69 -5.05 10.21
CA ARG A 22 4.89 -4.75 9.00
C ARG A 22 3.39 -4.98 9.21
N GLN A 23 3.01 -6.02 9.93
CA GLN A 23 1.60 -6.35 10.21
C GLN A 23 0.98 -5.32 11.16
N ALA A 24 1.71 -4.95 12.22
CA ALA A 24 1.29 -3.89 13.12
C ALA A 24 1.15 -2.53 12.40
N ALA A 25 2.10 -2.20 11.51
CA ALA A 25 2.05 -0.99 10.70
C ALA A 25 0.88 -1.00 9.72
N GLY A 26 0.67 -2.10 8.98
CA GLY A 26 -0.44 -2.24 8.04
C GLY A 26 -1.80 -2.16 8.73
N ASN A 27 -1.97 -2.88 9.85
CA ASN A 27 -3.20 -2.86 10.65
C ASN A 27 -3.48 -1.44 11.21
N GLY A 28 -2.48 -0.80 11.80
CA GLY A 28 -2.59 0.57 12.34
C GLY A 28 -2.94 1.58 11.26
N PHE A 29 -2.32 1.47 10.08
CA PHE A 29 -2.64 2.31 8.94
C PHE A 29 -4.10 2.12 8.47
N LEU A 30 -4.54 0.86 8.27
CA LEU A 30 -5.90 0.59 7.83
C LEU A 30 -6.94 1.09 8.84
N ARG A 31 -6.70 0.90 10.14
CA ARG A 31 -7.54 1.45 11.20
C ARG A 31 -7.66 2.97 11.11
N ALA A 32 -6.53 3.66 10.93
CA ALA A 32 -6.52 5.12 10.78
C ALA A 32 -7.25 5.57 9.50
N ALA A 33 -7.07 4.85 8.40
CA ALA A 33 -7.77 5.11 7.15
C ALA A 33 -9.29 4.95 7.31
N VAL A 34 -9.75 3.89 7.99
CA VAL A 34 -11.18 3.68 8.31
C VAL A 34 -11.74 4.86 9.11
N ALA A 35 -11.05 5.24 10.18
CA ALA A 35 -11.47 6.37 11.02
C ALA A 35 -11.52 7.70 10.23
N ALA A 36 -10.59 7.92 9.31
CA ALA A 36 -10.53 9.15 8.52
C ALA A 36 -11.57 9.21 7.38
N HIS A 37 -12.13 8.07 6.94
CA HIS A 37 -13.04 8.03 5.79
C HIS A 37 -14.46 8.49 6.10
N ALA A 38 -14.85 8.61 7.38
CA ALA A 38 -16.12 9.21 7.81
C ALA A 38 -17.35 8.72 6.99
N GLY A 39 -17.51 7.41 6.88
CA GLY A 39 -18.66 6.77 6.17
C GLY A 39 -18.54 6.72 4.64
N ARG A 40 -17.46 7.22 4.04
CA ARG A 40 -17.16 7.03 2.61
C ARG A 40 -16.59 5.63 2.37
N PRO A 41 -16.73 5.04 1.16
CA PRO A 41 -16.13 3.75 0.86
C PRO A 41 -14.60 3.80 0.95
N ILE A 42 -14.01 2.74 1.48
CA ILE A 42 -12.57 2.51 1.45
C ILE A 42 -12.27 1.56 0.31
N TRP A 43 -11.30 1.92 -0.51
CA TRP A 43 -10.96 1.19 -1.73
C TRP A 43 -9.81 0.22 -1.48
N GLY A 44 -10.04 -1.07 -1.74
CA GLY A 44 -9.01 -2.10 -1.67
C GLY A 44 -8.60 -2.57 -3.06
N PHE A 45 -7.35 -3.00 -3.19
CA PHE A 45 -6.78 -3.54 -4.41
C PHE A 45 -5.72 -4.58 -4.10
N SER A 46 -5.61 -5.63 -4.91
CA SER A 46 -4.42 -6.48 -4.99
C SER A 46 -4.19 -6.94 -6.43
N PRO A 47 -2.95 -6.88 -6.94
CA PRO A 47 -2.60 -7.43 -8.25
C PRO A 47 -2.44 -8.96 -8.23
N TYR A 48 -2.43 -9.60 -7.05
CA TYR A 48 -2.08 -11.00 -6.90
C TYR A 48 -3.30 -11.90 -6.77
N ASN A 49 -4.28 -11.50 -5.97
CA ASN A 49 -5.47 -12.29 -5.68
C ASN A 49 -6.69 -11.40 -5.42
N ASN A 50 -7.88 -11.99 -5.48
CA ASN A 50 -9.09 -11.32 -5.02
C ASN A 50 -9.24 -11.55 -3.51
N ALA A 51 -8.98 -10.53 -2.73
CA ALA A 51 -9.11 -10.53 -1.27
C ALA A 51 -10.27 -9.65 -0.77
N SER A 52 -11.25 -9.33 -1.62
CA SER A 52 -12.34 -8.40 -1.32
C SER A 52 -13.11 -8.76 -0.04
N ASN A 53 -13.42 -10.04 0.16
CA ASN A 53 -14.13 -10.49 1.36
C ASN A 53 -13.30 -10.30 2.64
N ALA A 54 -12.01 -10.65 2.59
CA ALA A 54 -11.10 -10.46 3.71
C ALA A 54 -10.89 -8.96 4.01
N PHE A 55 -10.79 -8.13 2.96
CA PHE A 55 -10.71 -6.68 3.11
C PHE A 55 -11.95 -6.10 3.80
N ALA A 56 -13.14 -6.47 3.31
CA ALA A 56 -14.40 -6.03 3.90
C ALA A 56 -14.55 -6.49 5.36
N GLN A 57 -14.13 -7.72 5.67
CA GLN A 57 -14.13 -8.23 7.05
C GLN A 57 -13.19 -7.41 7.93
N THR A 58 -11.95 -7.18 7.51
CA THR A 58 -10.97 -6.41 8.30
C THR A 58 -11.44 -4.97 8.53
N VAL A 59 -12.05 -4.32 7.54
CA VAL A 59 -12.62 -2.97 7.71
C VAL A 59 -13.74 -2.98 8.74
N ARG A 60 -14.65 -3.98 8.73
CA ARG A 60 -15.75 -4.09 9.70
C ARG A 60 -15.28 -4.37 11.13
N GLU A 61 -14.10 -4.92 11.33
CA GLU A 61 -13.50 -5.06 12.66
C GLU A 61 -13.17 -3.68 13.28
N PHE A 62 -12.92 -2.66 12.46
CA PHE A 62 -12.64 -1.29 12.91
C PHE A 62 -13.88 -0.40 12.91
N ASP A 63 -14.78 -0.59 11.94
CA ASP A 63 -16.06 0.09 11.84
C ASP A 63 -17.13 -0.91 11.32
N PRO A 64 -18.05 -1.37 12.17
CA PRO A 64 -19.12 -2.31 11.75
C PRO A 64 -19.97 -1.81 10.58
N ASN A 65 -20.05 -0.50 10.38
CA ASN A 65 -20.78 0.13 9.28
C ASN A 65 -19.84 0.55 8.12
N GLY A 66 -18.56 0.20 8.21
CA GLY A 66 -17.54 0.54 7.23
C GLY A 66 -17.87 0.00 5.84
N ARG A 67 -17.91 0.90 4.86
CA ARG A 67 -18.17 0.57 3.46
C ARG A 67 -16.87 0.32 2.73
N THR A 68 -16.85 -0.72 1.90
CA THR A 68 -15.67 -1.08 1.11
C THR A 68 -16.03 -1.24 -0.35
N GLU A 69 -15.08 -0.89 -1.21
CA GLU A 69 -15.09 -1.17 -2.63
C GLU A 69 -13.80 -1.90 -3.01
N TRP A 70 -13.87 -2.78 -3.98
CA TRP A 70 -12.72 -3.56 -4.42
C TRP A 70 -12.45 -3.30 -5.89
N ILE A 71 -11.21 -2.92 -6.20
CA ILE A 71 -10.79 -2.71 -7.57
C ILE A 71 -10.31 -4.05 -8.13
N ALA A 72 -10.93 -4.50 -9.23
CA ALA A 72 -10.50 -5.71 -9.92
C ALA A 72 -9.08 -5.51 -10.49
N ARG A 73 -8.31 -6.60 -10.61
CA ARG A 73 -6.89 -6.57 -11.01
C ARG A 73 -6.64 -5.86 -12.34
N ASP A 74 -7.57 -5.95 -13.26
CA ASP A 74 -7.51 -5.41 -14.62
C ASP A 74 -8.32 -4.12 -14.79
N ASP A 75 -9.02 -3.68 -13.76
CA ASP A 75 -9.74 -2.41 -13.77
C ASP A 75 -8.81 -1.23 -13.47
N LEU A 76 -7.88 -1.02 -14.39
CA LEU A 76 -6.90 0.07 -14.29
C LEU A 76 -7.54 1.46 -14.45
N LYS A 77 -8.76 1.54 -15.01
CA LYS A 77 -9.52 2.79 -15.10
C LYS A 77 -9.94 3.25 -13.71
N THR A 78 -10.62 2.40 -12.94
CA THR A 78 -11.01 2.73 -11.56
C THR A 78 -9.79 3.03 -10.69
N MET A 79 -8.68 2.29 -10.86
CA MET A 79 -7.43 2.60 -10.16
C MET A 79 -6.92 4.02 -10.49
N ALA A 80 -6.93 4.40 -11.77
CA ALA A 80 -6.52 5.74 -12.20
C ALA A 80 -7.42 6.85 -11.61
N GLU A 81 -8.72 6.60 -11.48
CA GLU A 81 -9.67 7.53 -10.87
C GLU A 81 -9.42 7.76 -9.36
N ARG A 82 -8.81 6.79 -8.66
CA ARG A 82 -8.41 6.95 -7.24
C ARG A 82 -7.20 7.88 -7.09
N GLY A 83 -6.38 7.99 -8.11
CA GLY A 83 -5.23 8.89 -8.17
C GLY A 83 -4.04 8.49 -7.31
N VAL A 84 -4.20 7.63 -6.30
CA VAL A 84 -3.12 7.12 -5.44
C VAL A 84 -3.37 5.65 -5.11
N LEU A 85 -2.32 4.84 -5.22
CA LEU A 85 -2.25 3.50 -4.62
C LEU A 85 -1.28 3.52 -3.44
N PHE A 86 -1.80 3.32 -2.24
CA PHE A 86 -1.00 3.21 -1.03
C PHE A 86 -0.60 1.75 -0.77
N ARG A 87 0.67 1.53 -0.46
CA ARG A 87 1.22 0.26 -0.01
C ARG A 87 1.87 0.39 1.37
N PRO A 88 1.52 -0.43 2.38
CA PRO A 88 2.07 -0.33 3.73
C PRO A 88 3.49 -0.88 3.88
N ASP A 89 4.26 -0.89 2.80
CA ASP A 89 5.69 -1.20 2.79
C ASP A 89 6.41 -0.43 1.67
N ALA A 90 7.72 -0.65 1.54
CA ALA A 90 8.57 0.04 0.57
C ALA A 90 8.70 -0.67 -0.78
N VAL A 91 7.98 -1.77 -1.05
CA VAL A 91 8.13 -2.55 -2.28
C VAL A 91 7.29 -1.94 -3.41
N LEU A 92 7.73 -0.80 -3.96
CA LEU A 92 6.97 -0.06 -4.98
C LEU A 92 7.29 -0.47 -6.43
N SER A 93 8.48 -1.01 -6.71
CA SER A 93 8.93 -1.30 -8.08
C SER A 93 7.94 -2.16 -8.90
N PRO A 94 7.39 -3.28 -8.40
CA PRO A 94 6.43 -4.08 -9.18
C PRO A 94 5.10 -3.34 -9.44
N LEU A 95 4.73 -2.41 -8.58
CA LEU A 95 3.52 -1.59 -8.77
C LEU A 95 3.76 -0.47 -9.78
N ALA A 96 4.98 0.05 -9.85
CA ALA A 96 5.39 1.01 -10.87
C ALA A 96 5.31 0.38 -12.27
N ASP A 97 5.78 -0.86 -12.43
CA ASP A 97 5.66 -1.60 -13.67
C ASP A 97 4.19 -1.91 -14.03
N LEU A 98 3.37 -2.28 -13.04
CA LEU A 98 1.94 -2.47 -13.25
C LEU A 98 1.26 -1.17 -13.72
N ARG A 99 1.63 -0.02 -13.15
CA ARG A 99 1.10 1.29 -13.53
C ARG A 99 1.32 1.62 -15.00
N LEU A 100 2.42 1.17 -15.61
CA LEU A 100 2.69 1.41 -17.03
C LEU A 100 1.55 0.90 -17.94
N ARG A 101 0.84 -0.14 -17.52
CA ARG A 101 -0.32 -0.68 -18.24
C ARG A 101 -1.52 0.27 -18.23
N ALA A 102 -1.66 1.09 -17.21
CA ALA A 102 -2.69 2.13 -17.11
C ALA A 102 -2.24 3.45 -17.77
N GLY A 103 -0.93 3.60 -17.99
CA GLY A 103 -0.26 4.85 -18.35
C GLY A 103 0.52 5.45 -17.21
N ALA A 104 1.78 5.83 -17.45
CA ALA A 104 2.76 6.21 -16.44
C ALA A 104 2.26 7.28 -15.45
N GLY A 105 1.53 8.29 -15.91
CA GLY A 105 1.05 9.42 -15.10
C GLY A 105 -0.37 9.26 -14.54
N ARG A 106 -0.97 8.06 -14.56
CA ARG A 106 -2.38 7.90 -14.21
C ARG A 106 -2.68 7.91 -12.72
N TYR A 107 -1.76 7.45 -11.90
CA TYR A 107 -1.86 7.51 -10.44
C TYR A 107 -0.48 7.51 -9.81
N SER A 108 -0.39 7.99 -8.58
CA SER A 108 0.82 7.97 -7.77
C SER A 108 0.91 6.69 -6.94
N LEU A 109 2.12 6.28 -6.64
CA LEU A 109 2.39 5.26 -5.64
C LEU A 109 2.82 5.93 -4.34
N CYS A 110 2.33 5.43 -3.23
CA CYS A 110 2.76 5.87 -1.91
C CYS A 110 3.14 4.65 -1.07
N GLY A 111 4.38 4.58 -0.64
CA GLY A 111 4.89 3.52 0.23
C GLY A 111 5.24 4.00 1.63
N LEU A 112 5.55 3.06 2.52
CA LEU A 112 5.94 3.33 3.90
C LEU A 112 7.14 2.46 4.30
N THR A 113 8.17 3.05 4.92
CA THR A 113 9.25 2.27 5.52
C THR A 113 8.85 1.79 6.92
N HIS A 114 8.98 0.50 7.22
CA HIS A 114 8.78 -0.05 8.56
C HIS A 114 9.95 -0.93 9.04
N THR A 115 10.70 -1.53 8.11
CA THR A 115 11.87 -2.36 8.38
C THR A 115 12.93 -2.07 7.32
N LEU A 116 14.18 -1.92 7.75
CA LEU A 116 15.32 -1.59 6.88
C LEU A 116 16.41 -2.67 6.94
N SER A 117 16.10 -3.88 7.41
CA SER A 117 17.04 -5.00 7.49
C SER A 117 16.69 -6.11 6.52
N GLY A 118 17.69 -6.79 5.97
CA GLY A 118 17.51 -7.94 5.10
C GLY A 118 16.79 -7.63 3.77
N PRO A 119 15.78 -8.42 3.38
CA PRO A 119 15.12 -8.30 2.07
C PRO A 119 14.58 -6.90 1.73
N PRO A 120 14.04 -6.08 2.65
CA PRO A 120 13.64 -4.71 2.36
C PRO A 120 14.76 -3.82 1.83
N MET A 121 16.02 -4.04 2.23
CA MET A 121 17.16 -3.29 1.70
C MET A 121 17.38 -3.58 0.21
N ALA A 122 17.21 -4.83 -0.22
CA ALA A 122 17.32 -5.20 -1.64
C ALA A 122 16.24 -4.51 -2.51
N THR A 123 15.13 -4.10 -1.91
CA THR A 123 14.06 -3.36 -2.62
C THR A 123 14.55 -2.00 -3.09
N PHE A 124 15.36 -1.30 -2.30
CA PHE A 124 15.87 0.03 -2.67
C PHE A 124 16.86 -0.03 -3.84
N SER A 125 17.62 -1.10 -3.97
CA SER A 125 18.54 -1.27 -5.11
C SER A 125 17.83 -1.38 -6.46
N ALA A 126 16.53 -1.71 -6.47
CA ALA A 126 15.72 -1.75 -7.68
C ALA A 126 15.12 -0.37 -8.05
N TYR A 127 15.08 0.59 -7.13
CA TYR A 127 14.45 1.90 -7.37
C TYR A 127 15.06 2.69 -8.53
N PRO A 128 16.39 2.76 -8.71
CA PRO A 128 17.00 3.52 -9.81
C PRO A 128 16.63 3.02 -11.21
N VAL A 129 16.20 1.75 -11.32
CA VAL A 129 15.83 1.12 -12.61
C VAL A 129 14.34 0.83 -12.73
N ALA A 130 13.55 1.07 -11.67
CA ALA A 130 12.11 0.88 -11.67
C ALA A 130 11.39 2.04 -12.37
N ALA A 131 10.17 1.79 -12.85
CA ALA A 131 9.32 2.82 -13.46
C ALA A 131 8.69 3.77 -12.41
N LEU A 132 9.45 4.10 -11.36
CA LEU A 132 9.07 5.12 -10.38
C LEU A 132 9.11 6.52 -11.01
N ALA A 133 8.29 7.41 -10.52
CA ALA A 133 8.10 8.73 -11.06
C ALA A 133 8.24 9.82 -9.98
N PRO A 134 8.55 11.09 -10.33
CA PRO A 134 8.75 12.16 -9.35
C PRO A 134 7.53 12.48 -8.46
N TRP A 135 6.36 12.00 -8.84
CA TRP A 135 5.12 12.15 -8.06
C TRP A 135 4.82 10.93 -7.17
N ASP A 136 5.68 9.90 -7.18
CA ASP A 136 5.59 8.81 -6.22
C ASP A 136 6.21 9.23 -4.88
N ALA A 137 5.77 8.62 -3.79
CA ALA A 137 6.22 8.99 -2.45
C ALA A 137 6.60 7.76 -1.64
N LEU A 138 7.64 7.90 -0.82
CA LEU A 138 7.97 6.96 0.23
C LEU A 138 8.01 7.67 1.58
N ILE A 139 7.07 7.33 2.45
CA ILE A 139 7.02 7.86 3.80
C ILE A 139 8.12 7.18 4.64
N CYS A 140 9.13 7.94 5.01
CA CYS A 140 10.18 7.46 5.91
C CYS A 140 9.73 7.64 7.37
N THR A 141 9.60 6.55 8.10
CA THR A 141 9.12 6.54 9.48
C THR A 141 10.14 7.09 10.51
N SER A 142 11.37 7.32 10.08
CA SER A 142 12.43 7.90 10.91
C SER A 142 13.49 8.60 10.06
N ARG A 143 14.28 9.46 10.69
CA ARG A 143 15.46 10.08 10.06
C ARG A 143 16.52 9.03 9.66
N ALA A 144 16.61 7.93 10.39
CA ALA A 144 17.49 6.82 10.05
C ALA A 144 17.03 6.15 8.74
N ALA A 145 15.71 5.93 8.59
CA ALA A 145 15.14 5.40 7.35
C ALA A 145 15.42 6.30 6.14
N LEU A 146 15.27 7.61 6.31
CA LEU A 146 15.59 8.57 5.26
C LEU A 146 17.07 8.50 4.84
N LYS A 147 17.99 8.51 5.81
CA LYS A 147 19.44 8.40 5.53
C LYS A 147 19.81 7.10 4.81
N VAL A 148 19.18 5.99 5.16
CA VAL A 148 19.41 4.71 4.49
C VAL A 148 18.91 4.77 3.04
N LEU A 149 17.74 5.37 2.80
CA LEU A 149 17.22 5.55 1.45
C LEU A 149 18.12 6.46 0.61
N GLU A 150 18.53 7.62 1.15
CA GLU A 150 19.46 8.55 0.48
C GLU A 150 20.80 7.92 0.13
N ALA A 151 21.28 6.98 0.96
CA ALA A 151 22.53 6.27 0.69
C ALA A 151 22.38 5.11 -0.32
N ALA A 152 21.15 4.65 -0.56
CA ALA A 152 20.86 3.55 -1.48
C ALA A 152 20.49 4.02 -2.90
N LEU A 153 20.17 5.30 -3.07
CA LEU A 153 19.80 5.96 -4.33
C LEU A 153 20.95 6.79 -4.89
#